data_8e47bc0b977fa18148d26b496c9983eb
#
_entry.id   8e47bc0b977fa18148d26b496c9983eb
#
_cell.length_a   1.000
_cell.length_b   1.000
_cell.length_c   1.000
_cell.angle_alpha   90.00
_cell.angle_beta   90.00
_cell.angle_gamma   90.00
#
_symmetry.space_group_name_H-M   'P 1'
#
loop_
_entity.id
_entity.type
_entity.pdbx_description
1 polymer ?
#
loop_
_entity_poly.entity_id
_entity_poly.type
_entity_poly.pdbx_seq_one_letter_code
_entity_poly.pdbx_strand_id
1 'polypeptide(L)'
;MPTPLDHAFVRAAARAADRTAAPLAARPHEEPAGVPHRALARRVKTLVAAYRSPDSALHDSRQAVAAAMTHLRALRATQTTTGLFAGGDNVQSPPDSAFTVNDVCDAHVLAAGAGPELREVTAALAEIAGAATGSLLTGGVHTPNHRWELCAALARLHRSFPDDRLLDRVEGWLAEGVDIDAEGLYSERSANYAAHVSNPSLLLLADVLGRADLLDAVERNLATTLDLIRPDGTVETVHSRRQDQNRPFPLAPYLPHYRLLAIRTGRGDFGRAARLAAAGGIDDPDLLAQTLLTPDLCRALPSPAAQTLPRDRYITTARLAARASATAHTVVYGGSDVPEHRRIRSGLACNPTFLRLFAGDAVLDAVRLTRGFFDLGPFRAAGMQQLADNRYRLTETLTAAYYQPLPTDRRRDDGVYRLVDEGRFSAAMAFPDRPRDEVSHTTRVEVDLREDGADLRIDISGPRVPWALELTFRPGGVPEGAVPIGDGRWCLTTGPMTYRVGDDEIRVEADVEAGEPLAGPDRSDVLRYDPGQDYTVVGGTDATTGNRVYIGGQGPHTLTVALHARRPAPVV
;
A
#
# COMPACT_ATOMS: atom_id res chain seq x y z
N MET A 1 -36.84 11.46 5.62
CA MET A 1 -36.53 11.83 7.00
C MET A 1 -35.02 11.92 7.13
N PRO A 2 -34.46 12.86 7.90
CA PRO A 2 -33.02 12.88 8.11
C PRO A 2 -32.57 11.57 8.77
N THR A 3 -31.47 10.98 8.27
CA THR A 3 -30.88 9.75 8.83
C THR A 3 -30.53 9.98 10.31
N PRO A 4 -30.88 9.07 11.23
CA PRO A 4 -30.61 9.24 12.66
C PRO A 4 -29.09 9.28 12.94
N LEU A 5 -28.72 9.87 14.09
CA LEU A 5 -27.33 9.90 14.55
C LEU A 5 -26.89 8.52 15.06
N ASP A 6 -25.65 8.16 14.75
CA ASP A 6 -24.97 6.98 15.26
C ASP A 6 -24.13 7.34 16.50
N HIS A 7 -24.81 7.45 17.65
CA HIS A 7 -24.16 7.79 18.92
C HIS A 7 -23.08 6.77 19.35
N ALA A 8 -23.20 5.51 18.93
CA ALA A 8 -22.19 4.50 19.25
C ALA A 8 -20.88 4.79 18.53
N PHE A 9 -20.94 5.16 17.27
CA PHE A 9 -19.80 5.56 16.48
C PHE A 9 -19.14 6.83 17.04
N VAL A 10 -19.91 7.87 17.33
CA VAL A 10 -19.37 9.14 17.89
C VAL A 10 -18.65 8.89 19.21
N ARG A 11 -19.25 8.13 20.13
CA ARG A 11 -18.58 7.74 21.39
C ARG A 11 -17.34 6.90 21.18
N ALA A 12 -17.31 6.03 20.17
CA ALA A 12 -16.12 5.26 19.86
C ALA A 12 -14.97 6.14 19.33
N ALA A 13 -15.28 7.12 18.48
CA ALA A 13 -14.33 8.13 18.01
C ALA A 13 -13.79 8.99 19.17
N ALA A 14 -14.68 9.42 20.10
CA ALA A 14 -14.27 10.16 21.29
C ALA A 14 -13.31 9.34 22.17
N ARG A 15 -13.63 8.06 22.43
CA ARG A 15 -12.72 7.18 23.20
C ARG A 15 -11.37 6.97 22.49
N ALA A 16 -11.34 6.92 21.16
CA ALA A 16 -10.07 6.81 20.40
C ALA A 16 -9.22 8.07 20.59
N ALA A 17 -9.81 9.25 20.50
CA ALA A 17 -9.14 10.52 20.75
C ALA A 17 -8.65 10.63 22.21
N ASP A 18 -9.50 10.24 23.18
CA ASP A 18 -9.18 10.28 24.62
C ASP A 18 -7.97 9.42 24.97
N ARG A 19 -7.81 8.22 24.35
CA ARG A 19 -6.62 7.37 24.56
C ARG A 19 -5.31 8.09 24.22
N THR A 20 -5.32 8.99 23.26
CA THR A 20 -4.16 9.81 22.88
C THR A 20 -4.09 11.10 23.69
N ALA A 21 -5.21 11.79 23.89
CA ALA A 21 -5.26 13.11 24.49
C ALA A 21 -5.13 13.10 26.02
N ALA A 22 -5.70 12.09 26.71
CA ALA A 22 -5.71 12.06 28.18
C ALA A 22 -4.29 11.95 28.79
N PRO A 23 -3.36 11.12 28.29
CA PRO A 23 -1.98 11.13 28.80
C PRO A 23 -1.26 12.47 28.60
N LEU A 24 -1.55 13.19 27.52
CA LEU A 24 -0.99 14.51 27.24
C LEU A 24 -1.58 15.57 28.18
N ALA A 25 -2.89 15.56 28.40
CA ALA A 25 -3.58 16.44 29.30
C ALA A 25 -3.21 16.20 30.78
N ALA A 26 -2.83 14.97 31.15
CA ALA A 26 -2.34 14.67 32.52
C ALA A 26 -0.96 15.30 32.81
N ARG A 27 -0.18 15.65 31.78
CA ARG A 27 1.14 16.28 31.88
C ARG A 27 1.24 17.50 30.95
N PRO A 28 0.38 18.54 31.17
CA PRO A 28 0.17 19.59 30.19
C PRO A 28 1.38 20.50 29.95
N HIS A 29 2.38 20.47 30.82
CA HIS A 29 3.60 21.28 30.71
C HIS A 29 4.85 20.45 30.36
N GLU A 30 4.69 19.14 30.08
CA GLU A 30 5.80 18.29 29.63
C GLU A 30 6.18 18.62 28.17
N GLU A 31 7.41 19.12 27.99
CA GLU A 31 7.91 19.47 26.67
C GLU A 31 8.10 18.22 25.79
N PRO A 32 7.52 18.18 24.58
CA PRO A 32 7.57 17.00 23.70
C PRO A 32 8.90 16.91 22.92
N ALA A 33 9.98 16.59 23.63
CA ALA A 33 11.31 16.52 23.04
C ALA A 33 11.39 15.46 21.94
N GLY A 34 11.97 15.83 20.77
CA GLY A 34 12.22 14.91 19.64
C GLY A 34 10.96 14.44 18.90
N VAL A 35 9.80 15.00 19.19
CA VAL A 35 8.54 14.66 18.50
C VAL A 35 8.51 15.36 17.13
N PRO A 36 8.32 14.61 16.01
CA PRO A 36 8.23 15.19 14.68
C PRO A 36 7.07 16.18 14.53
N HIS A 37 7.23 17.22 13.71
CA HIS A 37 6.24 18.28 13.50
C HIS A 37 4.85 17.77 13.11
N ARG A 38 4.73 16.74 12.28
CA ARG A 38 3.45 16.11 11.91
C ARG A 38 2.74 15.55 13.16
N ALA A 39 3.49 14.84 14.00
CA ALA A 39 2.92 14.28 15.24
C ALA A 39 2.53 15.37 16.24
N LEU A 40 3.28 16.47 16.32
CA LEU A 40 2.93 17.62 17.16
C LEU A 40 1.60 18.24 16.72
N ALA A 41 1.44 18.53 15.42
CA ALA A 41 0.21 19.09 14.86
C ALA A 41 -0.99 18.17 15.09
N ARG A 42 -0.82 16.86 14.83
CA ARG A 42 -1.86 15.86 15.07
C ARG A 42 -2.29 15.80 16.55
N ARG A 43 -1.33 15.85 17.48
CA ARG A 43 -1.65 15.90 18.93
C ARG A 43 -2.45 17.15 19.29
N VAL A 44 -2.09 18.31 18.75
CA VAL A 44 -2.84 19.56 18.94
C VAL A 44 -4.27 19.41 18.44
N LYS A 45 -4.46 18.92 17.21
CA LYS A 45 -5.79 18.68 16.63
C LYS A 45 -6.62 17.73 17.50
N THR A 46 -6.02 16.63 17.97
CA THR A 46 -6.70 15.66 18.83
C THR A 46 -7.11 16.28 20.18
N LEU A 47 -6.22 17.07 20.82
CA LEU A 47 -6.53 17.75 22.08
C LEU A 47 -7.65 18.78 21.93
N VAL A 48 -7.64 19.57 20.84
CA VAL A 48 -8.70 20.54 20.54
C VAL A 48 -10.02 19.82 20.24
N ALA A 49 -10.01 18.72 19.48
CA ALA A 49 -11.21 17.93 19.19
C ALA A 49 -11.79 17.30 20.47
N ALA A 50 -10.94 16.76 21.35
CA ALA A 50 -11.35 16.22 22.66
C ALA A 50 -11.96 17.31 23.56
N TYR A 51 -11.36 18.50 23.63
CA TYR A 51 -11.92 19.64 24.34
C TYR A 51 -13.31 20.01 23.81
N ARG A 52 -13.53 19.97 22.52
CA ARG A 52 -14.78 20.39 21.84
C ARG A 52 -15.91 19.39 21.94
N SER A 53 -15.60 18.12 22.07
CA SER A 53 -16.61 17.05 22.01
C SER A 53 -17.26 16.80 23.35
N PRO A 54 -18.60 16.88 23.48
CA PRO A 54 -19.31 16.51 24.72
C PRO A 54 -19.21 15.01 25.04
N ASP A 55 -18.82 14.14 24.04
CA ASP A 55 -18.63 12.71 24.25
C ASP A 55 -17.21 12.35 24.72
N SER A 56 -16.29 13.33 24.80
CA SER A 56 -14.92 13.15 25.30
C SER A 56 -14.82 13.34 26.81
N ALA A 57 -13.96 12.58 27.47
CA ALA A 57 -13.61 12.75 28.85
C ALA A 57 -12.86 14.09 29.13
N LEU A 58 -12.37 14.75 28.09
CA LEU A 58 -11.65 16.02 28.14
C LEU A 58 -12.50 17.22 27.67
N HIS A 59 -13.83 17.05 27.61
CA HIS A 59 -14.71 18.15 27.26
C HIS A 59 -14.49 19.33 28.24
N ASP A 60 -14.28 20.53 27.68
CA ASP A 60 -13.99 21.79 28.44
C ASP A 60 -12.79 21.69 29.40
N SER A 61 -11.86 20.76 29.17
CA SER A 61 -10.69 20.54 30.02
C SER A 61 -9.62 21.61 29.83
N ARG A 62 -9.32 22.39 30.87
CA ARG A 62 -8.21 23.36 30.87
C ARG A 62 -6.84 22.68 30.69
N GLN A 63 -6.68 21.45 31.17
CA GLN A 63 -5.45 20.68 30.98
C GLN A 63 -5.23 20.33 29.50
N ALA A 64 -6.30 20.01 28.77
CA ALA A 64 -6.19 19.77 27.31
C ALA A 64 -5.75 21.03 26.57
N VAL A 65 -6.26 22.21 26.94
CA VAL A 65 -5.84 23.50 26.39
C VAL A 65 -4.37 23.80 26.71
N ALA A 66 -3.95 23.61 27.97
CA ALA A 66 -2.55 23.81 28.36
C ALA A 66 -1.58 22.89 27.63
N ALA A 67 -1.94 21.59 27.46
CA ALA A 67 -1.17 20.63 26.69
C ALA A 67 -1.10 21.03 25.20
N ALA A 68 -2.22 21.48 24.62
CA ALA A 68 -2.23 21.96 23.23
C ALA A 68 -1.28 23.15 23.03
N MET A 69 -1.26 24.11 23.96
CA MET A 69 -0.33 25.25 23.92
C MET A 69 1.13 24.82 24.03
N THR A 70 1.45 23.82 24.87
CA THR A 70 2.82 23.29 24.97
C THR A 70 3.26 22.65 23.68
N HIS A 71 2.41 21.83 23.04
CA HIS A 71 2.70 21.22 21.75
C HIS A 71 2.79 22.25 20.61
N LEU A 72 1.98 23.34 20.65
CA LEU A 72 2.06 24.43 19.68
C LEU A 72 3.38 25.19 19.78
N ARG A 73 3.87 25.48 21.02
CA ARG A 73 5.20 26.09 21.19
C ARG A 73 6.31 25.20 20.60
N ALA A 74 6.28 23.90 20.88
CA ALA A 74 7.22 22.95 20.30
C ALA A 74 7.11 22.89 18.75
N LEU A 75 5.89 22.87 18.21
CA LEU A 75 5.65 22.90 16.76
C LEU A 75 6.23 24.18 16.14
N ARG A 76 5.96 25.35 16.75
CA ARG A 76 6.51 26.63 16.29
C ARG A 76 8.03 26.63 16.27
N ALA A 77 8.68 26.00 17.25
CA ALA A 77 10.13 25.89 17.33
C ALA A 77 10.74 25.03 16.18
N THR A 78 9.97 24.14 15.54
CA THR A 78 10.41 23.40 14.36
C THR A 78 10.22 24.17 13.06
N GLN A 79 9.51 25.31 13.07
CA GLN A 79 9.24 26.10 11.88
C GLN A 79 10.44 26.96 11.52
N THR A 80 10.89 26.87 10.29
CA THR A 80 12.04 27.61 9.77
C THR A 80 11.68 29.05 9.38
N THR A 81 12.65 29.86 8.98
CA THR A 81 12.44 31.23 8.48
C THR A 81 11.60 31.29 7.23
N THR A 82 11.53 30.19 6.44
CA THR A 82 10.66 30.08 5.26
C THR A 82 9.23 29.70 5.63
N GLY A 83 8.96 29.38 6.88
CA GLY A 83 7.66 28.90 7.35
C GLY A 83 7.43 27.39 7.18
N LEU A 84 8.31 26.66 6.46
CA LEU A 84 8.30 25.21 6.39
C LEU A 84 8.83 24.61 7.70
N PHE A 85 8.56 23.32 7.92
CA PHE A 85 8.98 22.62 9.15
C PHE A 85 10.26 21.81 8.91
N ALA A 86 11.15 21.83 9.91
CA ALA A 86 12.35 21.00 9.94
C ALA A 86 12.04 19.62 10.55
N GLY A 87 12.83 18.61 10.19
CA GLY A 87 12.70 17.26 10.74
C GLY A 87 11.64 16.37 10.07
N GLY A 88 11.22 16.71 8.84
CA GLY A 88 10.42 15.84 7.98
C GLY A 88 11.28 14.82 7.22
N ASP A 89 10.62 13.98 6.41
CA ASP A 89 11.29 12.96 5.58
C ASP A 89 12.17 13.58 4.48
N ASN A 90 11.84 14.82 4.06
CA ASN A 90 12.54 15.54 2.99
C ASN A 90 12.99 16.93 3.46
N VAL A 91 14.14 17.39 2.97
CA VAL A 91 14.71 18.68 3.34
C VAL A 91 13.92 19.83 2.69
N GLN A 92 13.50 20.81 3.50
CA GLN A 92 12.75 22.01 3.04
C GLN A 92 11.54 21.65 2.16
N SER A 93 10.78 20.68 2.58
CA SER A 93 9.71 20.08 1.78
C SER A 93 8.37 20.77 1.97
N PRO A 94 7.81 21.43 0.92
CA PRO A 94 6.44 21.92 0.97
C PRO A 94 5.41 20.81 1.23
N PRO A 95 5.47 19.60 0.58
CA PRO A 95 4.55 18.52 0.87
C PRO A 95 4.60 18.01 2.29
N ASP A 96 5.80 17.81 2.87
CA ASP A 96 5.92 17.38 4.27
C ASP A 96 5.30 18.40 5.24
N SER A 97 5.48 19.69 4.94
CA SER A 97 4.88 20.78 5.69
C SER A 97 3.37 20.88 5.47
N ALA A 98 2.87 20.51 4.28
CA ALA A 98 1.44 20.49 3.97
C ALA A 98 0.67 19.53 4.88
N PHE A 99 1.21 18.33 5.19
CA PHE A 99 0.61 17.42 6.18
C PHE A 99 0.38 18.11 7.52
N THR A 100 1.38 18.84 7.99
CA THR A 100 1.29 19.58 9.26
C THR A 100 0.30 20.73 9.18
N VAL A 101 0.30 21.50 8.09
CA VAL A 101 -0.62 22.63 7.89
C VAL A 101 -2.06 22.16 7.76
N ASN A 102 -2.31 20.99 7.17
CA ASN A 102 -3.64 20.39 7.14
C ASN A 102 -4.18 20.18 8.56
N ASP A 103 -3.39 19.59 9.46
CA ASP A 103 -3.78 19.38 10.86
C ASP A 103 -3.91 20.71 11.64
N VAL A 104 -3.02 21.68 11.38
CA VAL A 104 -3.06 23.03 11.98
C VAL A 104 -4.34 23.76 11.59
N CYS A 105 -4.72 23.75 10.29
CA CYS A 105 -5.93 24.40 9.82
C CYS A 105 -7.20 23.73 10.36
N ASP A 106 -7.24 22.39 10.41
CA ASP A 106 -8.37 21.66 10.99
C ASP A 106 -8.52 21.97 12.49
N ALA A 107 -7.41 22.00 13.24
CA ALA A 107 -7.40 22.43 14.64
C ALA A 107 -7.86 23.88 14.80
N HIS A 108 -7.45 24.79 13.89
CA HIS A 108 -7.88 26.19 13.89
C HIS A 108 -9.39 26.32 13.71
N VAL A 109 -9.99 25.59 12.74
CA VAL A 109 -11.45 25.60 12.52
C VAL A 109 -12.19 25.07 13.75
N LEU A 110 -11.67 24.02 14.41
CA LEU A 110 -12.26 23.48 15.64
C LEU A 110 -12.12 24.42 16.82
N ALA A 111 -11.04 25.20 16.93
CA ALA A 111 -10.80 26.14 18.02
C ALA A 111 -11.53 27.47 17.85
N ALA A 112 -11.73 27.90 16.59
CA ALA A 112 -12.35 29.19 16.28
C ALA A 112 -13.79 29.25 16.79
N GLY A 113 -14.12 30.32 17.53
CA GLY A 113 -15.46 30.53 18.10
C GLY A 113 -15.85 29.58 19.24
N ALA A 114 -14.91 28.81 19.78
CA ALA A 114 -15.16 27.80 20.80
C ALA A 114 -15.08 28.32 22.26
N GLY A 115 -14.97 29.62 22.43
CA GLY A 115 -14.91 30.26 23.75
C GLY A 115 -13.57 30.93 24.04
N PRO A 116 -13.49 31.66 25.16
CA PRO A 116 -12.30 32.45 25.50
C PRO A 116 -11.09 31.58 25.83
N GLU A 117 -11.28 30.35 26.31
CA GLU A 117 -10.22 29.41 26.70
C GLU A 117 -9.33 29.00 25.52
N LEU A 118 -9.89 28.87 24.30
CA LEU A 118 -9.15 28.51 23.11
C LEU A 118 -8.60 29.72 22.31
N ARG A 119 -8.75 30.95 22.79
CA ARG A 119 -8.32 32.15 22.06
C ARG A 119 -6.82 32.14 21.76
N GLU A 120 -5.99 31.80 22.73
CA GLU A 120 -4.53 31.73 22.56
C GLU A 120 -4.13 30.56 21.60
N VAL A 121 -4.80 29.41 21.71
CA VAL A 121 -4.61 28.26 20.79
C VAL A 121 -4.95 28.68 19.35
N THR A 122 -6.09 29.34 19.16
CA THR A 122 -6.53 29.83 17.85
C THR A 122 -5.53 30.82 17.25
N ALA A 123 -5.02 31.75 18.03
CA ALA A 123 -4.03 32.72 17.58
C ALA A 123 -2.70 32.05 17.17
N ALA A 124 -2.19 31.13 18.01
CA ALA A 124 -0.96 30.39 17.72
C ALA A 124 -1.08 29.52 16.44
N LEU A 125 -2.23 28.86 16.24
CA LEU A 125 -2.51 28.09 15.02
C LEU A 125 -2.53 29.00 13.77
N ALA A 126 -3.16 30.19 13.87
CA ALA A 126 -3.19 31.16 12.79
C ALA A 126 -1.78 31.68 12.43
N GLU A 127 -0.93 31.96 13.41
CA GLU A 127 0.46 32.38 13.18
C GLU A 127 1.27 31.30 12.47
N ILE A 128 1.16 30.03 12.90
CA ILE A 128 1.86 28.89 12.29
C ILE A 128 1.39 28.68 10.85
N ALA A 129 0.08 28.70 10.59
CA ALA A 129 -0.49 28.56 9.27
C ALA A 129 -0.07 29.71 8.34
N GLY A 130 -0.16 30.94 8.82
CA GLY A 130 0.22 32.15 8.07
C GLY A 130 1.69 32.15 7.66
N ALA A 131 2.59 31.72 8.54
CA ALA A 131 4.02 31.64 8.24
C ALA A 131 4.34 30.64 7.13
N ALA A 132 3.59 29.53 6.99
CA ALA A 132 3.80 28.52 5.97
C ALA A 132 3.20 28.89 4.61
N THR A 133 2.21 29.79 4.56
CA THR A 133 1.38 30.08 3.38
C THR A 133 2.20 30.41 2.14
N GLY A 134 3.20 31.31 2.24
CA GLY A 134 4.01 31.75 1.10
C GLY A 134 4.80 30.61 0.47
N SER A 135 5.41 29.74 1.28
CA SER A 135 6.19 28.61 0.80
C SER A 135 5.31 27.49 0.23
N LEU A 136 4.09 27.28 0.74
CA LEU A 136 3.15 26.33 0.17
C LEU A 136 2.56 26.82 -1.16
N LEU A 137 2.27 28.13 -1.26
CA LEU A 137 1.74 28.75 -2.47
C LEU A 137 2.71 28.62 -3.66
N THR A 138 4.02 28.75 -3.42
CA THR A 138 5.06 28.70 -4.48
C THR A 138 5.76 27.35 -4.57
N GLY A 139 5.56 26.49 -3.59
CA GLY A 139 6.24 25.20 -3.49
C GLY A 139 5.82 24.19 -4.53
N GLY A 140 6.71 23.23 -4.79
CA GLY A 140 6.48 22.12 -5.70
C GLY A 140 6.37 20.79 -4.99
N VAL A 141 6.16 19.71 -5.77
CA VAL A 141 5.99 18.34 -5.32
C VAL A 141 6.91 17.39 -6.09
N HIS A 142 7.15 16.17 -5.58
CA HIS A 142 7.97 15.17 -6.26
C HIS A 142 7.29 13.80 -6.40
N THR A 143 6.06 13.64 -5.88
CA THR A 143 5.23 12.44 -6.05
C THR A 143 3.78 12.82 -6.34
N PRO A 144 3.00 11.97 -7.03
CA PRO A 144 1.61 12.27 -7.38
C PRO A 144 0.72 12.59 -6.17
N ASN A 145 0.80 11.79 -5.11
CA ASN A 145 -0.01 12.01 -3.90
C ASN A 145 0.28 13.36 -3.21
N HIS A 146 1.50 13.86 -3.29
CA HIS A 146 1.89 15.16 -2.72
C HIS A 146 1.16 16.34 -3.34
N ARG A 147 0.70 16.23 -4.62
CA ARG A 147 -0.15 17.26 -5.24
C ARG A 147 -1.44 17.45 -4.43
N TRP A 148 -2.08 16.34 -4.08
CA TRP A 148 -3.35 16.36 -3.37
C TRP A 148 -3.19 16.84 -1.94
N GLU A 149 -2.12 16.44 -1.27
CA GLU A 149 -1.80 16.91 0.08
C GLU A 149 -1.55 18.41 0.13
N LEU A 150 -0.75 18.93 -0.82
CA LEU A 150 -0.49 20.35 -0.96
C LEU A 150 -1.77 21.13 -1.30
N CYS A 151 -2.57 20.66 -2.27
CA CYS A 151 -3.84 21.27 -2.64
C CYS A 151 -4.82 21.31 -1.46
N ALA A 152 -4.90 20.25 -0.66
CA ALA A 152 -5.72 20.21 0.53
C ALA A 152 -5.28 21.24 1.58
N ALA A 153 -3.96 21.44 1.76
CA ALA A 153 -3.44 22.47 2.66
C ALA A 153 -3.79 23.89 2.16
N LEU A 154 -3.64 24.15 0.87
CA LEU A 154 -4.00 25.45 0.26
C LEU A 154 -5.52 25.73 0.39
N ALA A 155 -6.36 24.73 0.15
CA ALA A 155 -7.81 24.87 0.31
C ALA A 155 -8.24 25.10 1.78
N ARG A 156 -7.58 24.43 2.75
CA ARG A 156 -7.82 24.67 4.19
C ARG A 156 -7.34 26.05 4.63
N LEU A 157 -6.19 26.50 4.13
CA LEU A 157 -5.69 27.86 4.36
C LEU A 157 -6.70 28.88 3.85
N HIS A 158 -7.20 28.73 2.60
CA HIS A 158 -8.22 29.63 2.05
C HIS A 158 -9.51 29.63 2.89
N ARG A 159 -9.99 28.46 3.34
CA ARG A 159 -11.18 28.37 4.20
C ARG A 159 -11.02 29.11 5.52
N SER A 160 -9.81 29.09 6.11
CA SER A 160 -9.50 29.75 7.39
C SER A 160 -9.11 31.21 7.22
N PHE A 161 -8.42 31.55 6.14
CA PHE A 161 -7.83 32.85 5.83
C PHE A 161 -8.03 33.12 4.34
N PRO A 162 -9.18 33.69 3.91
CA PRO A 162 -9.53 33.84 2.50
C PRO A 162 -8.45 34.58 1.69
N ASP A 163 -7.90 33.88 0.69
CA ASP A 163 -6.93 34.39 -0.29
C ASP A 163 -7.11 33.62 -1.59
N ASP A 164 -7.60 34.29 -2.64
CA ASP A 164 -7.93 33.66 -3.91
C ASP A 164 -6.71 33.05 -4.63
N ARG A 165 -5.50 33.58 -4.37
CA ARG A 165 -4.25 33.03 -4.93
C ARG A 165 -4.04 31.55 -4.53
N LEU A 166 -4.56 31.15 -3.37
CA LEU A 166 -4.47 29.75 -2.89
C LEU A 166 -5.33 28.83 -3.77
N LEU A 167 -6.55 29.27 -4.10
CA LEU A 167 -7.43 28.51 -4.99
C LEU A 167 -6.92 28.51 -6.44
N ASP A 168 -6.38 29.64 -6.94
CA ASP A 168 -5.75 29.69 -8.26
C ASP A 168 -4.60 28.67 -8.37
N ARG A 169 -3.83 28.50 -7.29
CA ARG A 169 -2.75 27.50 -7.25
C ARG A 169 -3.31 26.07 -7.23
N VAL A 170 -4.39 25.81 -6.50
CA VAL A 170 -5.11 24.53 -6.50
C VAL A 170 -5.61 24.19 -7.90
N GLU A 171 -6.27 25.15 -8.58
CA GLU A 171 -6.75 24.96 -9.94
C GLU A 171 -5.60 24.69 -10.93
N GLY A 172 -4.44 25.32 -10.73
CA GLY A 172 -3.25 25.02 -11.51
C GLY A 172 -2.80 23.54 -11.41
N TRP A 173 -2.89 22.94 -10.22
CA TRP A 173 -2.62 21.51 -10.02
C TRP A 173 -3.75 20.62 -10.54
N LEU A 174 -5.01 21.02 -10.37
CA LEU A 174 -6.18 20.26 -10.87
C LEU A 174 -6.25 20.26 -12.40
N ALA A 175 -5.71 21.27 -13.08
CA ALA A 175 -5.64 21.31 -14.54
C ALA A 175 -4.77 20.19 -15.15
N GLU A 176 -3.87 19.57 -14.36
CA GLU A 176 -3.14 18.37 -14.78
C GLU A 176 -4.01 17.10 -14.77
N GLY A 177 -5.23 17.17 -14.24
CA GLY A 177 -6.13 16.04 -14.03
C GLY A 177 -5.81 15.22 -12.79
N VAL A 178 -6.81 14.50 -12.30
CA VAL A 178 -6.63 13.51 -11.22
C VAL A 178 -6.00 12.27 -11.81
N ASP A 179 -4.90 11.80 -11.20
CA ASP A 179 -4.11 10.64 -11.64
C ASP A 179 -4.77 9.30 -11.29
N ILE A 180 -6.02 9.13 -11.72
CA ILE A 180 -6.83 7.93 -11.53
C ILE A 180 -7.15 7.28 -12.89
N ASP A 181 -6.93 5.97 -13.01
CA ASP A 181 -7.24 5.26 -14.25
C ASP A 181 -8.74 4.94 -14.40
N ALA A 182 -9.10 4.35 -15.55
CA ALA A 182 -10.49 4.00 -15.84
C ALA A 182 -11.07 2.93 -14.89
N GLU A 183 -10.19 2.14 -14.25
CA GLU A 183 -10.58 1.10 -13.29
C GLU A 183 -10.52 1.57 -11.84
N GLY A 184 -10.25 2.85 -11.58
CA GLY A 184 -10.32 3.46 -10.25
C GLY A 184 -9.03 3.35 -9.42
N LEU A 185 -7.90 3.02 -10.01
CA LEU A 185 -6.61 3.02 -9.32
C LEU A 185 -5.88 4.34 -9.53
N TYR A 186 -5.41 4.97 -8.46
CA TYR A 186 -4.46 6.07 -8.56
C TYR A 186 -3.12 5.59 -9.14
N SER A 187 -2.34 6.50 -9.74
CA SER A 187 -1.08 6.17 -10.42
C SER A 187 -0.07 5.42 -9.56
N GLU A 188 -0.06 5.66 -8.26
CA GLU A 188 0.81 4.96 -7.30
C GLU A 188 0.28 3.59 -6.88
N ARG A 189 -0.98 3.25 -7.19
CA ARG A 189 -1.64 1.98 -6.85
C ARG A 189 -1.52 1.60 -5.36
N SER A 190 -1.28 2.57 -4.51
CA SER A 190 -0.99 2.38 -3.08
C SER A 190 -2.27 2.52 -2.26
N ALA A 191 -2.61 1.47 -1.50
CA ALA A 191 -3.70 1.50 -0.54
C ALA A 191 -3.43 2.52 0.58
N ASN A 192 -2.17 2.62 1.03
CA ASN A 192 -1.76 3.57 2.06
C ASN A 192 -1.96 5.02 1.62
N TYR A 193 -1.47 5.39 0.42
CA TYR A 193 -1.61 6.78 -0.05
C TYR A 193 -3.04 7.09 -0.51
N ALA A 194 -3.80 6.12 -1.00
CA ALA A 194 -5.22 6.32 -1.28
C ALA A 194 -6.00 6.64 0.00
N ALA A 195 -5.81 5.87 1.08
CA ALA A 195 -6.52 6.04 2.33
C ALA A 195 -6.11 7.30 3.11
N HIS A 196 -4.81 7.61 3.16
CA HIS A 196 -4.31 8.68 4.03
C HIS A 196 -4.09 10.02 3.32
N VAL A 197 -4.01 10.05 2.00
CA VAL A 197 -3.67 11.26 1.24
C VAL A 197 -4.68 11.57 0.14
N SER A 198 -4.79 10.71 -0.89
CA SER A 198 -5.55 11.07 -2.09
C SER A 198 -7.04 11.19 -1.81
N ASN A 199 -7.67 10.19 -1.20
CA ASN A 199 -9.11 10.22 -0.91
C ASN A 199 -9.51 11.37 0.03
N PRO A 200 -8.86 11.57 1.22
CA PRO A 200 -9.26 12.66 2.11
C PRO A 200 -9.00 14.03 1.51
N SER A 201 -7.93 14.20 0.74
CA SER A 201 -7.62 15.47 0.08
C SER A 201 -8.64 15.81 -1.01
N LEU A 202 -8.97 14.84 -1.89
CA LEU A 202 -9.96 15.04 -2.95
C LEU A 202 -11.38 15.25 -2.41
N LEU A 203 -11.77 14.58 -1.30
CA LEU A 203 -13.04 14.83 -0.62
C LEU A 203 -13.12 16.26 -0.10
N LEU A 204 -12.04 16.76 0.53
CA LEU A 204 -11.99 18.14 0.99
C LEU A 204 -12.07 19.13 -0.18
N LEU A 205 -11.31 18.89 -1.24
CA LEU A 205 -11.31 19.75 -2.43
C LEU A 205 -12.68 19.76 -3.10
N ALA A 206 -13.35 18.62 -3.18
CA ALA A 206 -14.73 18.53 -3.69
C ALA A 206 -15.69 19.41 -2.90
N ASP A 207 -15.60 19.37 -1.56
CA ASP A 207 -16.47 20.17 -0.69
C ASP A 207 -16.12 21.68 -0.76
N VAL A 208 -14.83 22.07 -0.80
CA VAL A 208 -14.40 23.48 -0.82
C VAL A 208 -14.67 24.15 -2.17
N LEU A 209 -14.43 23.43 -3.28
CA LEU A 209 -14.55 23.97 -4.64
C LEU A 209 -15.93 23.69 -5.28
N GLY A 210 -16.79 22.88 -4.64
CA GLY A 210 -18.06 22.45 -5.23
C GLY A 210 -17.89 21.53 -6.45
N ARG A 211 -16.81 20.71 -6.51
CA ARG A 211 -16.39 19.89 -7.66
C ARG A 211 -16.85 18.44 -7.52
N ALA A 212 -17.95 18.08 -8.20
CA ALA A 212 -18.49 16.72 -8.19
C ALA A 212 -17.55 15.68 -8.82
N ASP A 213 -16.77 16.06 -9.83
CA ASP A 213 -15.81 15.18 -10.50
C ASP A 213 -14.70 14.64 -9.58
N LEU A 214 -14.31 15.42 -8.56
CA LEU A 214 -13.37 14.97 -7.55
C LEU A 214 -13.99 13.92 -6.61
N LEU A 215 -15.29 14.09 -6.30
CA LEU A 215 -16.05 13.11 -5.52
C LEU A 215 -16.20 11.80 -6.31
N ASP A 216 -16.49 11.88 -7.61
CA ASP A 216 -16.60 10.72 -8.51
C ASP A 216 -15.28 9.94 -8.60
N ALA A 217 -14.13 10.65 -8.57
CA ALA A 217 -12.82 10.00 -8.54
C ALA A 217 -12.63 9.17 -7.26
N VAL A 218 -12.97 9.72 -6.10
CA VAL A 218 -12.91 8.99 -4.81
C VAL A 218 -13.88 7.81 -4.81
N GLU A 219 -15.12 7.99 -5.29
CA GLU A 219 -16.10 6.91 -5.36
C GLU A 219 -15.62 5.75 -6.22
N ARG A 220 -15.01 6.02 -7.39
CA ARG A 220 -14.40 4.99 -8.25
C ARG A 220 -13.26 4.27 -7.54
N ASN A 221 -12.37 5.00 -6.85
CA ASN A 221 -11.28 4.37 -6.09
C ASN A 221 -11.83 3.45 -4.99
N LEU A 222 -12.80 3.90 -4.21
CA LEU A 222 -13.41 3.10 -3.16
C LEU A 222 -14.16 1.88 -3.72
N ALA A 223 -14.84 2.02 -4.88
CA ALA A 223 -15.52 0.90 -5.54
C ALA A 223 -14.51 -0.19 -5.95
N THR A 224 -13.37 0.20 -6.52
CA THR A 224 -12.29 -0.75 -6.87
C THR A 224 -11.64 -1.35 -5.62
N THR A 225 -11.46 -0.56 -4.59
CA THR A 225 -10.90 -1.05 -3.31
C THR A 225 -11.78 -2.16 -2.69
N LEU A 226 -13.11 -2.16 -2.91
CA LEU A 226 -13.98 -3.28 -2.47
C LEU A 226 -13.55 -4.63 -3.04
N ASP A 227 -13.01 -4.64 -4.28
CA ASP A 227 -12.54 -5.85 -4.95
C ASP A 227 -11.18 -6.32 -4.42
N LEU A 228 -10.46 -5.43 -3.75
CA LEU A 228 -9.14 -5.67 -3.16
C LEU A 228 -9.20 -6.01 -1.66
N ILE A 229 -10.38 -5.97 -1.03
CA ILE A 229 -10.53 -6.37 0.38
C ILE A 229 -10.37 -7.89 0.48
N ARG A 230 -9.41 -8.30 1.30
CA ARG A 230 -9.11 -9.71 1.59
C ARG A 230 -9.90 -10.23 2.79
N PRO A 231 -10.04 -11.56 2.93
CA PRO A 231 -10.81 -12.16 4.04
C PRO A 231 -10.28 -11.79 5.43
N ASP A 232 -8.98 -11.50 5.56
CA ASP A 232 -8.32 -11.11 6.81
C ASP A 232 -8.57 -9.64 7.22
N GLY A 233 -9.42 -8.91 6.50
CA GLY A 233 -9.71 -7.50 6.78
C GLY A 233 -8.62 -6.53 6.33
N THR A 234 -7.71 -6.97 5.47
CA THR A 234 -6.69 -6.13 4.84
C THR A 234 -7.03 -5.84 3.38
N VAL A 235 -6.35 -4.88 2.77
CA VAL A 235 -6.45 -4.53 1.35
C VAL A 235 -5.25 -5.12 0.62
N GLU A 236 -5.47 -5.70 -0.57
CA GLU A 236 -4.40 -6.22 -1.42
C GLU A 236 -3.50 -5.10 -1.93
N THR A 237 -2.19 -5.30 -1.80
CA THR A 237 -1.17 -4.30 -2.10
C THR A 237 -0.07 -4.81 -3.04
N VAL A 238 -0.13 -6.05 -3.50
CA VAL A 238 0.94 -6.65 -4.35
C VAL A 238 1.26 -5.82 -5.60
N HIS A 239 0.27 -5.08 -6.11
CA HIS A 239 0.35 -4.22 -7.30
C HIS A 239 0.79 -2.79 -7.00
N SER A 240 0.98 -2.44 -5.73
CA SER A 240 1.38 -1.09 -5.32
C SER A 240 2.75 -0.71 -5.89
N ARG A 241 2.91 0.57 -6.20
CA ARG A 241 4.17 1.20 -6.60
C ARG A 241 4.91 1.84 -5.43
N ARG A 242 4.45 1.58 -4.20
CA ARG A 242 5.00 2.18 -2.98
C ARG A 242 5.37 1.09 -1.96
N GLN A 243 5.83 1.53 -0.79
CA GLN A 243 6.35 0.65 0.27
C GLN A 243 5.33 -0.35 0.80
N ASP A 244 4.04 -0.06 0.68
CA ASP A 244 2.96 -0.95 1.11
C ASP A 244 2.82 -2.22 0.25
N GLN A 245 3.47 -2.30 -0.92
CA GLN A 245 3.51 -3.54 -1.71
C GLN A 245 4.09 -4.75 -0.95
N ASN A 246 4.81 -4.51 0.15
CA ASN A 246 5.51 -5.52 0.96
C ASN A 246 4.76 -5.92 2.23
N ARG A 247 3.69 -5.21 2.57
CA ARG A 247 3.03 -5.35 3.87
C ARG A 247 1.53 -5.43 3.71
N PRO A 248 0.85 -6.24 4.56
CA PRO A 248 -0.59 -6.13 4.68
C PRO A 248 -0.98 -4.69 5.04
N PHE A 249 -1.98 -4.14 4.35
CA PHE A 249 -2.53 -2.83 4.66
C PHE A 249 -3.93 -3.00 5.28
N PRO A 250 -4.18 -2.55 6.53
CA PRO A 250 -5.48 -2.73 7.18
C PRO A 250 -6.56 -1.90 6.48
N LEU A 251 -7.80 -2.39 6.50
CA LEU A 251 -8.94 -1.65 5.96
C LEU A 251 -9.37 -0.46 6.83
N ALA A 252 -9.01 -0.46 8.13
CA ALA A 252 -9.42 0.55 9.08
C ALA A 252 -9.21 2.01 8.63
N PRO A 253 -8.10 2.42 7.97
CA PRO A 253 -7.92 3.77 7.46
C PRO A 253 -8.95 4.23 6.42
N TYR A 254 -9.64 3.29 5.76
CA TYR A 254 -10.71 3.60 4.81
C TYR A 254 -12.07 3.86 5.49
N LEU A 255 -12.19 3.63 6.81
CA LEU A 255 -13.45 3.77 7.54
C LEU A 255 -14.16 5.12 7.31
N PRO A 256 -13.53 6.30 7.47
CA PRO A 256 -14.21 7.57 7.28
C PRO A 256 -14.68 7.77 5.84
N HIS A 257 -13.92 7.33 4.85
CA HIS A 257 -14.26 7.48 3.43
C HIS A 257 -15.44 6.61 3.03
N TYR A 258 -15.41 5.31 3.36
CA TYR A 258 -16.53 4.41 3.13
C TYR A 258 -17.78 4.85 3.87
N ARG A 259 -17.62 5.30 5.13
CA ARG A 259 -18.74 5.77 5.94
C ARG A 259 -19.39 7.01 5.34
N LEU A 260 -18.57 8.01 4.98
CA LEU A 260 -19.06 9.26 4.41
C LEU A 260 -19.83 9.02 3.10
N LEU A 261 -19.23 8.27 2.16
CA LEU A 261 -19.87 8.01 0.88
C LEU A 261 -21.05 7.05 0.99
N ALA A 262 -21.01 6.05 1.88
CA ALA A 262 -22.19 5.22 2.16
C ALA A 262 -23.38 6.06 2.60
N ILE A 263 -23.17 7.05 3.48
CA ILE A 263 -24.23 7.93 3.98
C ILE A 263 -24.72 8.89 2.91
N ARG A 264 -23.81 9.55 2.18
CA ARG A 264 -24.16 10.53 1.14
C ARG A 264 -24.87 9.90 -0.07
N THR A 265 -24.47 8.69 -0.46
CA THR A 265 -24.99 8.02 -1.68
C THR A 265 -26.02 6.92 -1.42
N GLY A 266 -26.20 6.49 -0.16
CA GLY A 266 -27.06 5.36 0.21
C GLY A 266 -26.49 3.98 -0.15
N ARG A 267 -25.23 3.88 -0.57
CA ARG A 267 -24.59 2.63 -1.01
C ARG A 267 -24.38 1.65 0.15
N GLY A 268 -25.13 0.54 0.11
CA GLY A 268 -25.06 -0.53 1.13
C GLY A 268 -23.76 -1.34 1.09
N ASP A 269 -23.09 -1.45 -0.07
CA ASP A 269 -21.78 -2.09 -0.21
C ASP A 269 -20.68 -1.27 0.50
N PHE A 270 -20.68 0.05 0.36
CA PHE A 270 -19.81 0.95 1.13
C PHE A 270 -20.15 0.89 2.62
N GLY A 271 -21.45 0.81 2.97
CA GLY A 271 -21.88 0.62 4.35
C GLY A 271 -21.37 -0.68 4.97
N ARG A 272 -21.30 -1.77 4.19
CA ARG A 272 -20.70 -3.04 4.61
C ARG A 272 -19.18 -2.90 4.81
N ALA A 273 -18.47 -2.26 3.87
CA ALA A 273 -17.03 -2.02 3.99
C ALA A 273 -16.68 -1.14 5.20
N ALA A 274 -17.49 -0.11 5.50
CA ALA A 274 -17.32 0.71 6.69
C ALA A 274 -17.47 -0.10 7.99
N ARG A 275 -18.45 -1.02 8.06
CA ARG A 275 -18.59 -1.92 9.22
C ARG A 275 -17.42 -2.87 9.36
N LEU A 276 -16.95 -3.43 8.25
CA LEU A 276 -15.77 -4.30 8.25
C LEU A 276 -14.51 -3.54 8.70
N ALA A 277 -14.32 -2.31 8.22
CA ALA A 277 -13.20 -1.44 8.64
C ALA A 277 -13.23 -1.10 10.14
N ALA A 278 -14.42 -1.10 10.76
CA ALA A 278 -14.61 -0.85 12.18
C ALA A 278 -14.62 -2.13 13.04
N ALA A 279 -14.60 -3.33 12.43
CA ALA A 279 -14.80 -4.59 13.15
C ALA A 279 -13.72 -4.87 14.21
N GLY A 280 -12.48 -4.46 13.97
CA GLY A 280 -11.36 -4.55 14.92
C GLY A 280 -11.35 -3.47 16.00
N GLY A 281 -12.35 -2.58 16.01
CA GLY A 281 -12.41 -1.41 16.88
C GLY A 281 -12.00 -0.12 16.18
N ILE A 282 -12.23 1.01 16.84
CA ILE A 282 -11.86 2.35 16.35
C ILE A 282 -10.71 2.87 17.21
N ASP A 283 -9.53 2.99 16.60
CA ASP A 283 -8.30 3.40 17.28
C ASP A 283 -7.71 4.70 16.74
N ASP A 284 -8.19 5.19 15.58
CA ASP A 284 -7.69 6.43 14.99
C ASP A 284 -8.13 7.65 15.82
N PRO A 285 -7.19 8.37 16.47
CA PRO A 285 -7.51 9.56 17.28
C PRO A 285 -8.02 10.74 16.44
N ASP A 286 -7.75 10.76 15.13
CA ASP A 286 -8.19 11.85 14.25
C ASP A 286 -9.67 11.75 13.88
N LEU A 287 -10.29 10.59 14.06
CA LEU A 287 -11.67 10.37 13.66
C LEU A 287 -12.65 11.29 14.42
N LEU A 288 -12.35 11.63 15.68
CA LEU A 288 -13.16 12.61 16.43
C LEU A 288 -13.12 13.99 15.77
N ALA A 289 -11.95 14.47 15.38
CA ALA A 289 -11.82 15.75 14.68
C ALA A 289 -12.60 15.72 13.36
N GLN A 290 -12.50 14.62 12.60
CA GLN A 290 -13.24 14.44 11.34
C GLN A 290 -14.76 14.46 11.56
N THR A 291 -15.29 13.87 12.65
CA THR A 291 -16.74 13.91 12.94
C THR A 291 -17.22 15.31 13.27
N LEU A 292 -16.40 16.11 13.94
CA LEU A 292 -16.72 17.51 14.25
C LEU A 292 -16.65 18.43 13.01
N LEU A 293 -15.70 18.17 12.11
CA LEU A 293 -15.52 18.95 10.88
C LEU A 293 -16.50 18.53 9.76
N THR A 294 -16.93 17.28 9.77
CA THR A 294 -17.83 16.68 8.78
C THR A 294 -18.98 15.96 9.49
N PRO A 295 -20.02 16.68 9.93
CA PRO A 295 -21.12 16.11 10.73
C PRO A 295 -21.88 14.95 10.06
N ASP A 296 -21.85 14.84 8.72
CA ASP A 296 -22.43 13.71 8.01
C ASP A 296 -21.88 12.37 8.48
N LEU A 297 -20.60 12.31 8.88
CA LEU A 297 -19.98 11.11 9.43
C LEU A 297 -20.69 10.56 10.68
N CYS A 298 -21.40 11.42 11.41
CA CYS A 298 -22.12 11.02 12.63
C CYS A 298 -23.45 10.32 12.35
N ARG A 299 -23.93 10.28 11.10
CA ARG A 299 -25.23 9.66 10.75
C ARG A 299 -25.11 8.14 10.69
N ALA A 300 -26.26 7.45 10.83
CA ALA A 300 -26.32 5.99 10.72
C ALA A 300 -25.98 5.51 9.32
N LEU A 301 -25.26 4.41 9.24
CA LEU A 301 -24.94 3.76 7.95
C LEU A 301 -26.19 3.14 7.33
N PRO A 302 -26.33 3.15 5.99
CA PRO A 302 -27.37 2.40 5.29
C PRO A 302 -27.26 0.90 5.58
N SER A 303 -28.34 0.16 5.33
CA SER A 303 -28.33 -1.30 5.43
C SER A 303 -27.21 -1.90 4.57
N PRO A 304 -26.47 -2.90 5.07
CA PRO A 304 -25.41 -3.52 4.28
C PRO A 304 -25.99 -4.27 3.09
N ALA A 305 -25.39 -4.09 1.91
CA ALA A 305 -25.69 -4.94 0.77
C ALA A 305 -25.12 -6.35 0.98
N ALA A 306 -25.87 -7.37 0.58
CA ALA A 306 -25.38 -8.74 0.55
C ALA A 306 -24.18 -8.87 -0.41
N GLN A 307 -23.22 -9.71 -0.04
CA GLN A 307 -22.13 -10.08 -0.94
C GLN A 307 -22.49 -11.37 -1.67
N THR A 308 -22.47 -11.32 -2.99
CA THR A 308 -22.67 -12.52 -3.82
C THR A 308 -21.32 -13.20 -4.05
N LEU A 309 -21.27 -14.50 -3.83
CA LEU A 309 -20.12 -15.37 -4.12
C LEU A 309 -20.55 -16.47 -5.10
N PRO A 310 -19.64 -16.97 -5.98
CA PRO A 310 -18.30 -16.50 -6.18
C PRO A 310 -18.24 -15.09 -6.81
N ARG A 311 -17.13 -14.39 -6.59
CA ARG A 311 -16.89 -13.07 -7.18
C ARG A 311 -15.53 -13.08 -7.85
N ASP A 312 -15.54 -12.81 -9.13
CA ASP A 312 -14.35 -12.74 -9.98
C ASP A 312 -14.09 -11.28 -10.37
N ARG A 313 -12.84 -10.87 -10.31
CA ARG A 313 -12.41 -9.54 -10.74
C ARG A 313 -11.08 -9.63 -11.48
N TYR A 314 -10.99 -8.99 -12.64
CA TYR A 314 -9.72 -8.73 -13.32
C TYR A 314 -9.55 -7.22 -13.50
N ILE A 315 -8.53 -6.65 -12.86
CA ILE A 315 -8.11 -5.25 -13.00
C ILE A 315 -7.00 -5.23 -14.06
N THR A 316 -7.36 -4.87 -15.28
CA THR A 316 -6.49 -4.97 -16.45
C THR A 316 -5.32 -4.00 -16.39
N THR A 317 -5.53 -2.79 -15.89
CA THR A 317 -4.51 -1.74 -15.74
C THR A 317 -3.43 -2.12 -14.73
N ALA A 318 -3.80 -2.85 -13.67
CA ALA A 318 -2.85 -3.39 -12.68
C ALA A 318 -2.36 -4.79 -13.04
N ARG A 319 -2.99 -5.47 -14.03
CA ARG A 319 -2.73 -6.89 -14.35
C ARG A 319 -2.85 -7.78 -13.10
N LEU A 320 -3.95 -7.59 -12.37
CA LEU A 320 -4.28 -8.29 -11.14
C LEU A 320 -5.64 -8.95 -11.28
N ALA A 321 -5.71 -10.25 -11.02
CA ALA A 321 -6.96 -11.00 -10.96
C ALA A 321 -7.20 -11.52 -9.54
N ALA A 322 -8.46 -11.51 -9.11
CA ALA A 322 -8.89 -12.07 -7.83
C ALA A 322 -10.16 -12.89 -8.03
N ARG A 323 -10.23 -14.04 -7.36
CA ARG A 323 -11.41 -14.87 -7.22
C ARG A 323 -11.71 -15.09 -5.75
N ALA A 324 -12.89 -14.67 -5.32
CA ALA A 324 -13.38 -14.92 -3.97
C ALA A 324 -14.55 -15.92 -4.02
N SER A 325 -14.45 -16.99 -3.25
CA SER A 325 -15.51 -18.00 -3.06
C SER A 325 -15.87 -18.14 -1.58
N ALA A 326 -16.73 -19.10 -1.25
CA ALA A 326 -17.01 -19.47 0.13
C ALA A 326 -15.80 -20.18 0.80
N THR A 327 -14.97 -20.85 0.01
CA THR A 327 -13.87 -21.69 0.49
C THR A 327 -12.53 -20.95 0.46
N ALA A 328 -12.27 -20.19 -0.60
CA ALA A 328 -10.97 -19.57 -0.87
C ALA A 328 -11.10 -18.14 -1.41
N HIS A 329 -10.04 -17.37 -1.18
CA HIS A 329 -9.80 -16.11 -1.92
C HIS A 329 -8.40 -16.20 -2.53
N THR A 330 -8.34 -16.16 -3.86
CA THR A 330 -7.08 -16.30 -4.61
C THR A 330 -6.80 -15.03 -5.37
N VAL A 331 -5.54 -14.57 -5.34
CA VAL A 331 -5.07 -13.39 -6.08
C VAL A 331 -3.93 -13.79 -6.99
N VAL A 332 -3.98 -13.35 -8.26
CA VAL A 332 -2.92 -13.52 -9.26
C VAL A 332 -2.45 -12.16 -9.72
N TYR A 333 -1.14 -11.96 -9.79
CA TYR A 333 -0.53 -10.69 -10.16
C TYR A 333 0.57 -10.86 -11.21
N GLY A 334 0.45 -10.12 -12.31
CA GLY A 334 1.43 -10.13 -13.40
C GLY A 334 1.82 -8.72 -13.90
N GLY A 335 1.66 -7.69 -13.08
CA GLY A 335 1.78 -6.28 -13.45
C GLY A 335 3.07 -5.60 -13.01
N SER A 336 4.20 -6.31 -12.92
CA SER A 336 5.48 -5.70 -12.53
C SER A 336 5.93 -4.63 -13.52
N ASP A 337 6.43 -3.50 -12.99
CA ASP A 337 7.04 -2.42 -13.79
C ASP A 337 8.53 -2.73 -14.12
N VAL A 338 9.15 -3.71 -13.45
CA VAL A 338 10.58 -4.05 -13.61
C VAL A 338 10.96 -4.43 -15.04
N PRO A 339 10.19 -5.27 -15.78
CA PRO A 339 10.53 -5.63 -17.16
C PRO A 339 10.64 -4.43 -18.10
N GLU A 340 9.85 -3.37 -17.90
CA GLU A 340 9.87 -2.17 -18.73
C GLU A 340 11.02 -1.22 -18.33
N HIS A 341 11.26 -1.08 -17.04
CA HIS A 341 12.23 -0.12 -16.50
C HIS A 341 13.60 -0.73 -16.22
N ARG A 342 13.74 -2.06 -16.28
CA ARG A 342 14.99 -2.84 -16.07
C ARG A 342 15.71 -2.47 -14.77
N ARG A 343 14.95 -2.16 -13.70
CA ARG A 343 15.49 -1.80 -12.39
C ARG A 343 14.42 -1.95 -11.31
N ILE A 344 14.88 -2.14 -10.09
CA ILE A 344 14.05 -2.21 -8.88
C ILE A 344 14.34 -0.97 -8.04
N ARG A 345 13.35 -0.05 -7.96
CA ARG A 345 13.48 1.20 -7.21
C ARG A 345 12.13 1.63 -6.64
N SER A 346 12.14 2.58 -5.70
CA SER A 346 10.93 3.23 -5.19
C SER A 346 10.12 3.84 -6.33
N GLY A 347 8.80 3.71 -6.27
CA GLY A 347 7.89 4.21 -7.30
C GLY A 347 7.58 3.20 -8.41
N LEU A 348 8.06 1.96 -8.32
CA LEU A 348 7.76 0.86 -9.22
C LEU A 348 7.04 -0.28 -8.49
N ALA A 349 6.07 -0.90 -9.14
CA ALA A 349 5.54 -2.19 -8.73
C ALA A 349 6.59 -3.27 -9.09
N CYS A 350 7.16 -3.90 -8.08
CA CYS A 350 8.29 -4.80 -8.26
C CYS A 350 8.23 -6.04 -7.35
N ASN A 351 7.13 -6.24 -6.63
CA ASN A 351 6.93 -7.43 -5.81
C ASN A 351 6.94 -8.68 -6.70
N PRO A 352 7.81 -9.68 -6.42
CA PRO A 352 7.91 -10.90 -7.23
C PRO A 352 6.82 -11.92 -6.90
N THR A 353 5.93 -11.66 -5.94
CA THR A 353 4.79 -12.53 -5.62
C THR A 353 3.78 -12.48 -6.75
N PHE A 354 3.52 -13.62 -7.38
CA PHE A 354 2.57 -13.71 -8.48
C PHE A 354 1.25 -14.43 -8.12
N LEU A 355 1.18 -15.07 -6.95
CA LEU A 355 -0.05 -15.67 -6.43
C LEU A 355 -0.10 -15.60 -4.91
N ARG A 356 -1.33 -15.45 -4.38
CA ARG A 356 -1.70 -15.60 -2.96
C ARG A 356 -2.98 -16.41 -2.85
N LEU A 357 -3.11 -17.19 -1.75
CA LEU A 357 -4.30 -17.99 -1.46
C LEU A 357 -4.67 -17.88 0.02
N PHE A 358 -5.91 -17.50 0.30
CA PHE A 358 -6.47 -17.35 1.64
C PHE A 358 -7.54 -18.42 1.85
N ALA A 359 -7.33 -19.29 2.82
CA ALA A 359 -8.28 -20.30 3.30
C ALA A 359 -8.50 -20.08 4.80
N GLY A 360 -9.30 -19.08 5.17
CA GLY A 360 -9.47 -18.68 6.56
C GLY A 360 -8.15 -18.26 7.20
N ASP A 361 -7.76 -18.94 8.30
CA ASP A 361 -6.51 -18.69 9.02
C ASP A 361 -5.28 -19.33 8.33
N ALA A 362 -5.47 -20.33 7.47
CA ALA A 362 -4.41 -20.88 6.64
C ALA A 362 -4.20 -19.97 5.41
N VAL A 363 -3.03 -19.32 5.34
CA VAL A 363 -2.72 -18.33 4.29
C VAL A 363 -1.39 -18.64 3.62
N LEU A 364 -1.44 -18.85 2.30
CA LEU A 364 -0.27 -18.83 1.41
C LEU A 364 -0.06 -17.37 0.94
N ASP A 365 0.81 -16.68 1.63
CA ASP A 365 0.98 -15.22 1.50
C ASP A 365 1.83 -14.82 0.28
N ALA A 366 2.68 -15.74 -0.23
CA ALA A 366 3.43 -15.51 -1.45
C ALA A 366 3.77 -16.81 -2.19
N VAL A 367 3.60 -16.80 -3.50
CA VAL A 367 4.18 -17.75 -4.45
C VAL A 367 5.16 -16.99 -5.33
N ARG A 368 6.43 -17.42 -5.35
CA ARG A 368 7.53 -16.77 -6.07
C ARG A 368 8.37 -17.81 -6.79
N LEU A 369 9.05 -17.40 -7.86
CA LEU A 369 9.94 -18.28 -8.63
C LEU A 369 11.30 -17.61 -8.84
N THR A 370 12.39 -18.30 -8.46
CA THR A 370 13.76 -17.90 -8.75
C THR A 370 14.37 -18.76 -9.83
N ARG A 371 15.36 -18.23 -10.54
CA ARG A 371 16.15 -18.92 -11.58
C ARG A 371 17.58 -18.43 -11.54
N GLY A 372 18.53 -19.35 -11.62
CA GLY A 372 19.98 -19.04 -11.64
C GLY A 372 20.45 -18.55 -13.01
N PHE A 373 19.81 -17.50 -13.57
CA PHE A 373 20.14 -16.96 -14.88
C PHE A 373 20.79 -15.58 -14.77
N PHE A 374 22.12 -15.53 -14.79
CA PHE A 374 22.93 -14.30 -14.77
C PHE A 374 22.59 -13.31 -13.65
N ASP A 375 22.11 -13.78 -12.50
CA ASP A 375 21.68 -12.98 -11.34
C ASP A 375 20.65 -11.89 -11.68
N LEU A 376 19.85 -12.12 -12.72
CA LEU A 376 18.81 -11.16 -13.16
C LEU A 376 17.56 -11.15 -12.27
N GLY A 377 17.65 -11.81 -11.11
CA GLY A 377 16.62 -11.77 -10.07
C GLY A 377 15.48 -12.78 -10.28
N PRO A 378 14.47 -12.69 -9.41
CA PRO A 378 13.31 -13.55 -9.45
C PRO A 378 12.40 -13.27 -10.65
N PHE A 379 11.47 -14.20 -10.94
CA PHE A 379 10.41 -14.02 -11.92
C PHE A 379 9.55 -12.81 -11.57
N ARG A 380 9.44 -11.90 -12.53
CA ARG A 380 8.53 -10.76 -12.51
C ARG A 380 7.89 -10.65 -13.87
N ALA A 381 6.62 -11.03 -13.98
CA ALA A 381 5.95 -11.10 -15.26
C ALA A 381 6.00 -9.76 -16.01
N ALA A 382 6.33 -9.78 -17.27
CA ALA A 382 6.25 -8.64 -18.17
C ALA A 382 4.80 -8.27 -18.53
N GLY A 383 3.84 -9.12 -18.15
CA GLY A 383 2.42 -8.91 -18.35
C GLY A 383 1.60 -10.13 -17.97
N MET A 384 0.29 -9.93 -17.93
CA MET A 384 -0.69 -10.98 -17.69
C MET A 384 -1.75 -10.94 -18.81
N GLN A 385 -1.94 -12.08 -19.47
CA GLN A 385 -2.95 -12.28 -20.50
C GLN A 385 -4.07 -13.16 -19.94
N GLN A 386 -5.30 -12.73 -20.06
CA GLN A 386 -6.45 -13.59 -19.82
C GLN A 386 -6.65 -14.52 -21.01
N LEU A 387 -6.65 -15.84 -20.78
CA LEU A 387 -6.82 -16.86 -21.81
C LEU A 387 -8.27 -17.31 -21.93
N ALA A 388 -8.97 -17.35 -20.79
CA ALA A 388 -10.38 -17.66 -20.62
C ALA A 388 -10.86 -17.08 -19.30
N ASP A 389 -12.13 -17.26 -18.95
CA ASP A 389 -12.64 -16.93 -17.63
C ASP A 389 -11.80 -17.64 -16.57
N ASN A 390 -11.28 -16.86 -15.60
CA ASN A 390 -10.46 -17.34 -14.49
C ASN A 390 -9.15 -18.06 -14.90
N ARG A 391 -8.73 -17.97 -16.17
CA ARG A 391 -7.47 -18.53 -16.64
C ARG A 391 -6.56 -17.46 -17.20
N TYR A 392 -5.34 -17.40 -16.66
CA TYR A 392 -4.37 -16.35 -16.93
C TYR A 392 -3.01 -16.92 -17.30
N ARG A 393 -2.26 -16.18 -18.13
CA ARG A 393 -0.87 -16.48 -18.48
C ARG A 393 0.02 -15.31 -18.13
N LEU A 394 1.08 -15.59 -17.38
CA LEU A 394 2.14 -14.68 -17.04
C LEU A 394 3.40 -15.10 -17.77
N THR A 395 4.15 -14.16 -18.35
CA THR A 395 5.36 -14.49 -19.12
C THR A 395 6.46 -13.50 -18.81
N GLU A 396 7.70 -14.01 -18.72
CA GLU A 396 8.91 -13.20 -18.68
C GLU A 396 9.97 -13.86 -19.59
N THR A 397 10.66 -13.04 -20.37
CA THR A 397 11.86 -13.46 -21.10
C THR A 397 13.02 -12.58 -20.67
N LEU A 398 14.04 -13.21 -20.11
CA LEU A 398 15.30 -12.57 -19.75
C LEU A 398 16.32 -12.85 -20.86
N THR A 399 17.13 -11.84 -21.18
CA THR A 399 18.21 -11.94 -22.15
C THR A 399 19.50 -11.41 -21.55
N ALA A 400 20.58 -12.15 -21.67
CA ALA A 400 21.93 -11.75 -21.35
C ALA A 400 22.81 -11.91 -22.59
N ALA A 401 23.89 -11.14 -22.68
CA ALA A 401 24.75 -11.15 -23.84
C ALA A 401 26.21 -11.37 -23.50
N TYR A 402 26.94 -12.00 -24.45
CA TYR A 402 28.40 -11.98 -24.54
C TYR A 402 28.78 -11.10 -25.73
N TYR A 403 29.66 -10.14 -25.52
CA TYR A 403 29.99 -9.11 -26.50
C TYR A 403 31.23 -9.48 -27.31
N GLN A 404 31.12 -9.37 -28.62
CA GLN A 404 32.19 -9.60 -29.57
C GLN A 404 33.09 -8.35 -29.71
N PRO A 405 34.29 -8.45 -30.35
CA PRO A 405 35.14 -7.30 -30.63
C PRO A 405 34.40 -6.18 -31.35
N LEU A 406 34.76 -4.93 -31.05
CA LEU A 406 34.24 -3.77 -31.76
C LEU A 406 34.55 -3.85 -33.26
N PRO A 407 33.62 -3.42 -34.15
CA PRO A 407 33.92 -3.13 -35.54
C PRO A 407 35.12 -2.18 -35.68
N THR A 408 35.88 -2.32 -36.74
CA THR A 408 37.14 -1.58 -36.90
C THR A 408 36.98 -0.07 -36.85
N ASP A 409 35.88 0.45 -37.39
CA ASP A 409 35.52 1.89 -37.39
C ASP A 409 35.11 2.42 -36.03
N ARG A 410 34.86 1.55 -35.05
CA ARG A 410 34.48 1.91 -33.65
C ARG A 410 35.60 1.74 -32.63
N ARG A 411 36.74 1.22 -33.07
CA ARG A 411 37.91 1.00 -32.20
C ARG A 411 38.62 2.30 -31.91
N ARG A 412 39.15 2.39 -30.70
CA ARG A 412 40.00 3.49 -30.25
C ARG A 412 41.37 2.96 -29.86
N ASP A 413 42.43 3.60 -30.34
CA ASP A 413 43.80 3.18 -30.07
C ASP A 413 44.20 3.39 -28.60
N ASP A 414 43.53 4.34 -27.93
CA ASP A 414 43.73 4.62 -26.51
C ASP A 414 43.00 3.64 -25.57
N GLY A 415 42.10 2.80 -26.10
CA GLY A 415 41.30 1.84 -25.32
C GLY A 415 40.27 2.47 -24.38
N VAL A 416 40.05 3.80 -24.45
CA VAL A 416 39.18 4.53 -23.52
C VAL A 416 37.78 4.65 -24.08
N TYR A 417 36.83 4.04 -23.40
CA TYR A 417 35.39 4.05 -23.75
C TYR A 417 34.55 4.62 -22.62
N ARG A 418 33.37 5.09 -22.96
CA ARG A 418 32.42 5.60 -21.94
C ARG A 418 31.90 4.47 -21.06
N LEU A 419 31.68 4.78 -19.79
CA LEU A 419 30.93 3.96 -18.87
C LEU A 419 29.46 3.96 -19.31
N VAL A 420 28.91 2.79 -19.60
CA VAL A 420 27.51 2.61 -19.99
C VAL A 420 26.89 1.44 -19.24
N ASP A 421 25.60 1.53 -19.00
CA ASP A 421 24.80 0.45 -18.42
C ASP A 421 24.34 -0.49 -19.55
N GLU A 422 24.56 -1.80 -19.40
CA GLU A 422 24.10 -2.82 -20.33
C GLU A 422 22.86 -3.59 -19.85
N GLY A 423 22.32 -3.20 -18.68
CA GLY A 423 21.14 -3.77 -18.06
C GLY A 423 21.40 -4.72 -16.88
N ARG A 424 22.60 -5.32 -16.78
CA ARG A 424 23.04 -6.16 -15.65
C ARG A 424 24.08 -5.45 -14.80
N PHE A 425 24.99 -4.73 -15.46
CA PHE A 425 26.08 -3.99 -14.84
C PHE A 425 26.52 -2.82 -15.73
N SER A 426 27.32 -1.95 -15.22
CA SER A 426 27.90 -0.82 -15.94
C SER A 426 29.39 -1.04 -16.16
N ALA A 427 29.87 -0.83 -17.40
CA ALA A 427 31.29 -0.90 -17.74
C ALA A 427 31.66 0.04 -18.90
N ALA A 428 32.97 0.36 -19.00
CA ALA A 428 33.51 1.19 -20.06
C ALA A 428 33.86 0.33 -21.30
N MET A 429 32.84 -0.22 -21.95
CA MET A 429 33.01 -1.21 -23.01
C MET A 429 32.30 -0.89 -24.33
N ALA A 430 31.64 0.27 -24.47
CA ALA A 430 30.88 0.62 -25.65
C ALA A 430 29.90 -0.50 -26.09
N PHE A 431 29.13 -1.06 -25.15
CA PHE A 431 28.22 -2.20 -25.38
C PHE A 431 27.28 -2.04 -26.59
N PRO A 432 26.65 -0.87 -26.83
CA PRO A 432 25.75 -0.68 -27.96
C PRO A 432 26.40 -0.84 -29.34
N ASP A 433 27.73 -0.62 -29.42
CA ASP A 433 28.48 -0.68 -30.66
C ASP A 433 29.08 -2.07 -30.96
N ARG A 434 28.90 -3.04 -30.06
CA ARG A 434 29.46 -4.37 -30.20
C ARG A 434 28.44 -5.34 -30.80
N PRO A 435 28.83 -6.20 -31.76
CA PRO A 435 28.08 -7.42 -32.04
C PRO A 435 28.01 -8.27 -30.75
N ARG A 436 26.92 -9.01 -30.58
CA ARG A 436 26.69 -9.77 -29.36
C ARG A 436 26.03 -11.13 -29.65
N ASP A 437 26.38 -12.10 -28.82
CA ASP A 437 25.74 -13.41 -28.79
C ASP A 437 24.75 -13.40 -27.61
N GLU A 438 23.46 -13.49 -27.90
CA GLU A 438 22.40 -13.42 -26.89
C GLU A 438 22.05 -14.83 -26.40
N VAL A 439 21.88 -14.93 -25.08
CA VAL A 439 21.33 -16.09 -24.40
C VAL A 439 20.00 -15.67 -23.78
N SER A 440 18.93 -16.39 -24.08
CA SER A 440 17.59 -16.07 -23.58
C SER A 440 17.04 -17.20 -22.70
N HIS A 441 16.29 -16.81 -21.69
CA HIS A 441 15.60 -17.69 -20.76
C HIS A 441 14.15 -17.22 -20.63
N THR A 442 13.19 -18.09 -20.93
CA THR A 442 11.76 -17.76 -20.85
C THR A 442 11.07 -18.58 -19.78
N THR A 443 10.29 -17.91 -18.97
CA THR A 443 9.38 -18.50 -17.98
C THR A 443 7.95 -18.13 -18.34
N ARG A 444 7.07 -19.13 -18.37
CA ARG A 444 5.63 -18.97 -18.56
C ARG A 444 4.90 -19.63 -17.41
N VAL A 445 3.99 -18.90 -16.78
CA VAL A 445 3.12 -19.42 -15.72
C VAL A 445 1.69 -19.30 -16.20
N GLU A 446 0.99 -20.43 -16.34
CA GLU A 446 -0.45 -20.45 -16.53
C GLU A 446 -1.12 -20.73 -15.17
N VAL A 447 -2.16 -19.96 -14.87
CA VAL A 447 -2.92 -20.06 -13.63
C VAL A 447 -4.39 -20.26 -13.99
N ASP A 448 -5.00 -21.31 -13.46
CA ASP A 448 -6.43 -21.57 -13.58
C ASP A 448 -7.05 -21.45 -12.17
N LEU A 449 -7.83 -20.38 -11.94
CA LEU A 449 -8.46 -20.10 -10.65
C LEU A 449 -9.69 -20.98 -10.44
N ARG A 450 -9.68 -21.74 -9.34
CA ARG A 450 -10.76 -22.61 -8.89
C ARG A 450 -11.56 -21.97 -7.77
N GLU A 451 -12.68 -22.57 -7.38
CA GLU A 451 -13.45 -22.13 -6.20
C GLU A 451 -12.71 -22.40 -4.88
N ASP A 452 -11.88 -23.43 -4.87
CA ASP A 452 -11.10 -23.85 -3.71
C ASP A 452 -9.61 -23.55 -3.84
N GLY A 453 -9.17 -22.78 -4.86
CA GLY A 453 -7.76 -22.45 -5.00
C GLY A 453 -7.30 -22.17 -6.42
N ALA A 454 -6.20 -22.80 -6.86
CA ALA A 454 -5.63 -22.60 -8.19
C ALA A 454 -4.80 -23.79 -8.66
N ASP A 455 -4.84 -24.05 -9.98
CA ASP A 455 -3.90 -24.92 -10.67
C ASP A 455 -2.87 -24.08 -11.42
N LEU A 456 -1.60 -24.41 -11.24
CA LEU A 456 -0.47 -23.74 -11.88
C LEU A 456 0.21 -24.70 -12.88
N ARG A 457 0.56 -24.19 -14.05
CA ARG A 457 1.51 -24.81 -14.97
C ARG A 457 2.66 -23.84 -15.22
N ILE A 458 3.88 -24.23 -14.88
CA ILE A 458 5.08 -23.43 -14.99
C ILE A 458 6.00 -24.07 -16.02
N ASP A 459 6.15 -23.42 -17.18
CA ASP A 459 7.06 -23.84 -18.25
C ASP A 459 8.33 -22.98 -18.21
N ILE A 460 9.48 -23.61 -18.01
CA ILE A 460 10.81 -23.00 -17.97
C ILE A 460 11.58 -23.47 -19.20
N SER A 461 12.02 -22.55 -20.04
CA SER A 461 12.72 -22.84 -21.29
C SER A 461 13.95 -21.98 -21.50
N GLY A 462 14.96 -22.51 -22.21
CA GLY A 462 16.26 -21.88 -22.43
C GLY A 462 17.42 -22.76 -21.95
N PRO A 463 18.56 -22.19 -21.56
CA PRO A 463 19.70 -22.94 -21.07
C PRO A 463 19.39 -23.68 -19.77
N ARG A 464 20.18 -24.71 -19.50
CA ARG A 464 20.07 -25.47 -18.25
C ARG A 464 20.51 -24.61 -17.08
N VAL A 465 19.56 -24.19 -16.26
CA VAL A 465 19.78 -23.40 -15.05
C VAL A 465 18.96 -23.97 -13.89
N PRO A 466 19.43 -23.83 -12.65
CA PRO A 466 18.64 -24.20 -11.48
C PRO A 466 17.46 -23.22 -11.30
N TRP A 467 16.36 -23.72 -10.76
CA TRP A 467 15.18 -22.94 -10.40
C TRP A 467 14.59 -23.42 -9.05
N ALA A 468 13.88 -22.54 -8.36
CA ALA A 468 13.11 -22.87 -7.18
C ALA A 468 11.80 -22.06 -7.11
N LEU A 469 10.70 -22.76 -6.86
CA LEU A 469 9.41 -22.19 -6.48
C LEU A 469 9.35 -22.09 -4.97
N GLU A 470 9.12 -20.90 -4.45
CA GLU A 470 8.94 -20.62 -3.02
C GLU A 470 7.45 -20.42 -2.72
N LEU A 471 6.95 -21.18 -1.77
CA LEU A 471 5.62 -21.08 -1.19
C LEU A 471 5.78 -20.56 0.25
N THR A 472 5.37 -19.32 0.52
CA THR A 472 5.48 -18.74 1.87
C THR A 472 4.13 -18.71 2.55
N PHE A 473 4.01 -19.46 3.64
CA PHE A 473 2.82 -19.51 4.48
C PHE A 473 2.97 -18.62 5.70
N ARG A 474 1.90 -17.94 6.10
CA ARG A 474 1.88 -17.21 7.38
C ARG A 474 2.14 -18.16 8.55
N PRO A 475 2.77 -17.70 9.64
CA PRO A 475 2.96 -18.50 10.84
C PRO A 475 1.63 -19.00 11.42
N GLY A 476 1.65 -20.11 12.10
CA GLY A 476 0.48 -20.71 12.78
C GLY A 476 0.32 -22.22 12.55
N GLY A 477 0.89 -22.73 11.46
CA GLY A 477 0.87 -24.15 11.11
C GLY A 477 2.27 -24.72 10.82
N VAL A 478 2.29 -25.99 10.43
CA VAL A 478 3.50 -26.71 10.01
C VAL A 478 3.23 -27.35 8.64
N PRO A 479 4.18 -27.31 7.69
CA PRO A 479 4.06 -27.97 6.39
C PRO A 479 4.23 -29.50 6.54
N GLU A 480 3.13 -30.21 6.79
CA GLU A 480 3.10 -31.68 6.88
C GLU A 480 3.33 -32.30 5.49
N GLY A 481 4.27 -33.23 5.38
CA GLY A 481 4.65 -33.86 4.11
C GLY A 481 5.87 -33.21 3.43
N ALA A 482 6.33 -32.05 3.88
CA ALA A 482 7.59 -31.45 3.45
C ALA A 482 8.73 -31.75 4.41
N VAL A 483 9.96 -31.82 3.91
CA VAL A 483 11.18 -32.12 4.69
C VAL A 483 11.76 -30.82 5.26
N PRO A 484 11.92 -30.67 6.59
CA PRO A 484 12.52 -29.47 7.17
C PRO A 484 14.01 -29.33 6.79
N ILE A 485 14.42 -28.12 6.43
CA ILE A 485 15.82 -27.77 6.09
C ILE A 485 16.37 -26.64 6.98
N GLY A 486 15.67 -26.35 8.11
CA GLY A 486 16.11 -25.38 9.13
C GLY A 486 15.50 -23.99 8.96
N ASP A 487 15.49 -23.20 10.03
CA ASP A 487 15.10 -21.79 10.07
C ASP A 487 13.72 -21.45 9.45
N GLY A 488 12.70 -22.28 9.76
CA GLY A 488 11.35 -22.06 9.19
C GLY A 488 11.27 -22.34 7.69
N ARG A 489 12.13 -23.24 7.19
CA ARG A 489 12.22 -23.64 5.78
C ARG A 489 12.04 -25.14 5.61
N TRP A 490 11.38 -25.51 4.53
CA TRP A 490 11.10 -26.90 4.15
C TRP A 490 11.36 -27.11 2.67
N CYS A 491 11.57 -28.34 2.27
CA CYS A 491 11.67 -28.75 0.89
C CYS A 491 10.57 -29.78 0.60
N LEU A 492 9.79 -29.57 -0.45
CA LEU A 492 8.85 -30.56 -0.97
C LEU A 492 9.55 -31.35 -2.08
N THR A 493 9.87 -32.62 -1.80
CA THR A 493 10.61 -33.49 -2.72
C THR A 493 9.74 -34.51 -3.41
N THR A 494 8.67 -34.97 -2.76
CA THR A 494 7.74 -35.98 -3.28
C THR A 494 6.40 -35.89 -2.60
N GLY A 495 5.32 -36.21 -3.35
CA GLY A 495 3.98 -36.31 -2.80
C GLY A 495 3.34 -34.97 -2.45
N PRO A 496 2.13 -35.01 -1.89
CA PRO A 496 1.43 -33.82 -1.44
C PRO A 496 1.95 -33.35 -0.07
N MET A 497 1.83 -32.05 0.17
CA MET A 497 1.95 -31.47 1.51
C MET A 497 0.66 -30.78 1.93
N THR A 498 0.47 -30.63 3.23
CA THR A 498 -0.65 -29.92 3.83
C THR A 498 -0.16 -28.88 4.83
N TYR A 499 -0.69 -27.67 4.74
CA TYR A 499 -0.48 -26.61 5.73
C TYR A 499 -1.80 -26.34 6.44
N ARG A 500 -1.84 -26.56 7.76
CA ARG A 500 -3.06 -26.44 8.57
C ARG A 500 -2.89 -25.41 9.68
N VAL A 501 -3.92 -24.55 9.84
CA VAL A 501 -4.06 -23.61 10.96
C VAL A 501 -5.47 -23.75 11.50
N GLY A 502 -5.60 -24.27 12.74
CA GLY A 502 -6.91 -24.64 13.26
C GLY A 502 -7.58 -25.69 12.38
N ASP A 503 -8.79 -25.38 11.93
CA ASP A 503 -9.58 -26.25 11.04
C ASP A 503 -9.42 -25.88 9.54
N ASP A 504 -8.72 -24.81 9.23
CA ASP A 504 -8.46 -24.35 7.87
C ASP A 504 -7.19 -25.00 7.30
N GLU A 505 -7.23 -25.37 6.02
CA GLU A 505 -6.16 -26.13 5.39
C GLU A 505 -5.88 -25.65 3.97
N ILE A 506 -4.60 -25.64 3.59
CA ILE A 506 -4.13 -25.54 2.21
C ILE A 506 -3.31 -26.80 1.88
N ARG A 507 -3.78 -27.55 0.91
CA ARG A 507 -3.08 -28.71 0.34
C ARG A 507 -2.35 -28.29 -0.92
N VAL A 508 -1.11 -28.72 -1.05
CA VAL A 508 -0.25 -28.52 -2.20
C VAL A 508 0.09 -29.86 -2.81
N GLU A 509 -0.20 -30.04 -4.09
CA GLU A 509 0.21 -31.19 -4.89
C GLU A 509 1.10 -30.69 -6.02
N ALA A 510 2.32 -31.18 -6.09
CA ALA A 510 3.25 -30.84 -7.15
C ALA A 510 3.63 -32.10 -7.91
N ASP A 511 3.47 -32.07 -9.23
CA ASP A 511 4.01 -33.09 -10.11
C ASP A 511 5.46 -32.68 -10.45
N VAL A 512 6.36 -33.14 -9.59
CA VAL A 512 7.79 -33.04 -9.82
C VAL A 512 8.17 -34.23 -10.69
N GLU A 513 7.96 -34.13 -12.02
CA GLU A 513 8.58 -35.09 -12.92
C GLU A 513 10.06 -35.20 -12.53
N ALA A 514 10.57 -36.42 -12.40
CA ALA A 514 11.88 -36.76 -11.86
C ALA A 514 13.08 -36.09 -12.64
N GLY A 515 13.14 -34.77 -12.56
CA GLY A 515 14.36 -34.00 -12.68
C GLY A 515 15.11 -34.19 -11.36
N GLU A 516 16.42 -34.29 -11.40
CA GLU A 516 17.24 -34.49 -10.20
C GLU A 516 16.68 -33.61 -9.07
N PRO A 517 16.22 -34.19 -7.93
CA PRO A 517 15.77 -33.40 -6.81
C PRO A 517 16.86 -32.40 -6.46
N LEU A 518 16.50 -31.23 -5.93
CA LEU A 518 17.50 -30.31 -5.35
C LEU A 518 18.41 -31.16 -4.48
N ALA A 519 19.60 -31.47 -4.99
CA ALA A 519 20.49 -32.45 -4.37
C ALA A 519 20.91 -31.92 -2.99
N GLY A 520 20.32 -32.45 -1.94
CA GLY A 520 20.72 -32.26 -0.56
C GLY A 520 20.51 -30.83 0.01
N PRO A 521 20.60 -30.69 1.33
CA PRO A 521 20.44 -29.40 2.03
C PRO A 521 21.46 -28.33 1.63
N ASP A 522 22.58 -28.70 1.02
CA ASP A 522 23.68 -27.78 0.70
C ASP A 522 23.51 -26.98 -0.59
N ARG A 523 22.61 -27.36 -1.51
CA ARG A 523 22.39 -26.61 -2.77
C ARG A 523 21.14 -25.73 -2.78
N SER A 524 20.32 -25.80 -1.76
CA SER A 524 19.16 -24.91 -1.59
C SER A 524 19.57 -23.45 -1.32
N ASP A 525 20.85 -23.19 -1.06
CA ASP A 525 21.37 -21.86 -0.73
C ASP A 525 21.42 -20.90 -1.92
N VAL A 526 21.48 -21.40 -3.14
CA VAL A 526 21.72 -20.59 -4.34
C VAL A 526 20.45 -19.89 -4.86
N LEU A 527 19.24 -20.29 -4.41
CA LEU A 527 17.99 -19.83 -5.04
C LEU A 527 17.01 -19.22 -4.04
N ARG A 528 17.50 -18.67 -2.95
CA ARG A 528 16.65 -18.03 -1.93
C ARG A 528 16.48 -16.56 -2.19
N TYR A 529 15.35 -16.05 -1.71
CA TYR A 529 15.16 -14.64 -1.50
C TYR A 529 15.78 -14.25 -0.15
N ASP A 530 16.98 -13.72 -0.17
CA ASP A 530 17.63 -13.28 1.05
C ASP A 530 17.37 -11.79 1.29
N PRO A 531 17.03 -11.38 2.52
CA PRO A 531 16.88 -9.98 2.88
C PRO A 531 18.17 -9.20 2.60
N GLY A 532 18.05 -8.02 1.99
CA GLY A 532 19.19 -7.13 1.74
C GLY A 532 19.92 -7.35 0.42
N GLN A 533 19.40 -8.17 -0.50
CA GLN A 533 19.95 -8.27 -1.86
C GLN A 533 19.59 -7.06 -2.73
N ASP A 534 20.31 -6.86 -3.85
CA ASP A 534 20.18 -5.68 -4.73
C ASP A 534 18.83 -5.50 -5.40
N TYR A 535 17.99 -6.54 -5.47
CA TYR A 535 16.62 -6.44 -5.96
C TYR A 535 15.62 -6.01 -4.88
N THR A 536 16.11 -5.65 -3.70
CA THR A 536 15.31 -5.10 -2.61
C THR A 536 14.89 -3.66 -2.95
N VAL A 537 13.60 -3.38 -2.85
CA VAL A 537 13.06 -2.03 -3.01
C VAL A 537 13.01 -1.32 -1.66
N VAL A 538 12.80 -0.01 -1.66
CA VAL A 538 12.56 0.77 -0.44
C VAL A 538 11.52 0.07 0.45
N GLY A 539 11.99 -0.46 1.57
CA GLY A 539 11.19 -1.26 2.49
C GLY A 539 11.27 -2.78 2.29
N GLY A 540 12.04 -3.28 1.30
CA GLY A 540 12.32 -4.69 1.07
C GLY A 540 11.13 -5.48 0.50
N THR A 541 11.13 -5.79 -0.80
CA THR A 541 10.10 -6.62 -1.45
C THR A 541 10.46 -8.10 -1.52
N ASP A 542 11.68 -8.42 -1.20
CA ASP A 542 12.29 -9.73 -1.24
C ASP A 542 12.07 -10.55 0.03
N ALA A 543 11.84 -9.89 1.16
CA ALA A 543 11.62 -10.57 2.42
C ALA A 543 10.15 -10.98 2.59
N THR A 544 9.93 -12.26 2.82
CA THR A 544 8.67 -12.79 3.36
C THR A 544 8.93 -13.34 4.75
N THR A 545 7.97 -13.09 5.65
CA THR A 545 8.00 -13.67 7.00
C THR A 545 7.03 -14.85 7.05
N GLY A 546 7.47 -15.99 7.57
CA GLY A 546 6.63 -17.17 7.70
C GLY A 546 7.36 -18.47 7.37
N ASN A 547 6.58 -19.52 7.21
CA ASN A 547 7.04 -20.86 6.86
C ASN A 547 7.22 -20.95 5.34
N ARG A 548 8.45 -21.21 4.88
CA ARG A 548 8.82 -21.24 3.46
C ARG A 548 9.04 -22.66 2.98
N VAL A 549 8.29 -23.07 1.97
CA VAL A 549 8.42 -24.38 1.33
C VAL A 549 8.98 -24.18 -0.08
N TYR A 550 10.02 -24.92 -0.41
CA TYR A 550 10.71 -24.86 -1.69
C TYR A 550 10.44 -26.11 -2.53
N ILE A 551 10.12 -25.91 -3.80
CA ILE A 551 10.10 -26.93 -4.84
C ILE A 551 11.14 -26.50 -5.86
N GLY A 552 12.13 -27.33 -6.18
CA GLY A 552 13.22 -26.92 -7.05
C GLY A 552 13.67 -27.99 -8.02
N GLY A 553 14.40 -27.56 -9.03
CA GLY A 553 14.92 -28.43 -10.08
C GLY A 553 15.87 -27.73 -11.04
N GLN A 554 16.11 -28.38 -12.18
CA GLN A 554 16.93 -27.86 -13.28
C GLN A 554 16.04 -27.62 -14.51
N GLY A 555 16.18 -26.45 -15.16
CA GLY A 555 15.54 -26.16 -16.43
C GLY A 555 16.36 -26.71 -17.62
N PRO A 556 15.76 -26.89 -18.83
CA PRO A 556 14.33 -26.65 -19.13
C PRO A 556 13.42 -27.66 -18.41
N HIS A 557 12.22 -27.23 -17.98
CA HIS A 557 11.30 -28.04 -17.20
C HIS A 557 9.86 -27.55 -17.29
N THR A 558 8.90 -28.45 -17.11
CA THR A 558 7.50 -28.14 -16.85
C THR A 558 7.11 -28.67 -15.48
N LEU A 559 6.60 -27.78 -14.64
CA LEU A 559 6.10 -28.09 -13.30
C LEU A 559 4.60 -27.83 -13.25
N THR A 560 3.81 -28.76 -12.71
CA THR A 560 2.41 -28.51 -12.34
C THR A 560 2.26 -28.49 -10.82
N VAL A 561 1.48 -27.52 -10.33
CA VAL A 561 1.18 -27.38 -8.91
C VAL A 561 -0.31 -27.11 -8.73
N ALA A 562 -0.98 -27.93 -7.92
CA ALA A 562 -2.34 -27.69 -7.50
C ALA A 562 -2.38 -27.20 -6.05
N LEU A 563 -3.12 -26.14 -5.80
CA LEU A 563 -3.30 -25.49 -4.51
C LEU A 563 -4.79 -25.59 -4.13
N HIS A 564 -5.13 -26.38 -3.13
CA HIS A 564 -6.52 -26.60 -2.70
C HIS A 564 -6.73 -26.14 -1.26
N ALA A 565 -7.64 -25.22 -1.07
CA ALA A 565 -8.12 -24.77 0.23
C ALA A 565 -9.24 -25.70 0.72
N ARG A 566 -9.23 -26.02 1.97
CA ARG A 566 -10.32 -26.71 2.67
C ARG A 566 -10.69 -25.93 3.93
N ARG A 567 -11.96 -25.65 4.08
CA ARG A 567 -12.53 -25.02 5.27
C ARG A 567 -13.71 -25.82 5.75
N PRO A 568 -13.91 -25.99 7.06
CA PRO A 568 -15.16 -26.53 7.56
C PRO A 568 -16.33 -25.65 7.11
N ALA A 569 -17.46 -26.27 6.84
CA ALA A 569 -18.68 -25.50 6.58
C ALA A 569 -18.94 -24.59 7.78
N PRO A 570 -19.30 -23.32 7.58
CA PRO A 570 -19.67 -22.46 8.69
C PRO A 570 -20.78 -23.14 9.47
N VAL A 571 -20.56 -23.29 10.77
CA VAL A 571 -21.62 -23.79 11.70
C VAL A 571 -22.71 -22.70 11.63
N VAL A 572 -23.85 -23.05 11.03
CA VAL A 572 -25.03 -22.18 10.84
C VAL A 572 -25.66 -21.86 12.19
#